data_19b433fd1a773a34aad50300ad39e89b
#
_entry.id   19b433fd1a773a34aad50300ad39e89b
#
_cell.length_a   1.000
_cell.length_b   1.000
_cell.length_c   1.000
_cell.angle_alpha   90.00
_cell.angle_beta   90.00
_cell.angle_gamma   90.00
#
_symmetry.space_group_name_H-M   'P 1'
#
loop_
_entity.id
_entity.type
_entity.pdbx_description
1 polymer ?
#
loop_
_entity_poly.entity_id
_entity_poly.type
_entity_poly.pdbx_seq_one_letter_code
_entity_poly.pdbx_strand_id
1 'polypeptide(L)'
;RRQRQMCIRDSFKIGDSEVSIGTIVVFFASFYLLIVVSKNVRLILLNRILAKSKLKKSFRESLANGVRITMMLIGTIIIIQAVGIDLSALSLLAGALGVGIGFGFQKVTDNLISGLTILVEEPIKVGDRVEVGDVSGDIVNISLRSTTIVTNDNISIIVPNSEFVSSQVINWSHNNRIVRFRLPVGVSYNEDPEVVKKLLLEVADENPNVQKEPKPKVFFDNFGDSSLDFRLGIWTSSYTDKPEFLKSEIYFAIFKKFRENNIQIPYPQRDVHIKSK
;
A
#
# COMPACT_ATOMS: atom_id res chain seq x y z
N ARG A 1 -49.78 -44.49 -48.42
CA ARG A 1 -49.86 -43.02 -48.58
C ARG A 1 -48.92 -42.40 -47.55
N ARG A 2 -47.64 -42.11 -47.90
CA ARG A 2 -46.69 -41.31 -47.10
C ARG A 2 -46.99 -39.85 -47.44
N GLN A 3 -47.50 -39.12 -46.47
CA GLN A 3 -47.54 -37.68 -46.55
C GLN A 3 -46.09 -37.16 -46.48
N ARG A 4 -45.62 -36.60 -47.62
CA ARG A 4 -44.42 -35.78 -47.65
C ARG A 4 -44.77 -34.45 -46.91
N GLN A 5 -44.34 -34.27 -45.72
CA GLN A 5 -44.24 -32.94 -45.08
C GLN A 5 -43.18 -32.19 -45.91
N MET A 6 -43.62 -31.29 -46.75
CA MET A 6 -42.78 -30.37 -47.48
C MET A 6 -42.36 -29.28 -46.51
N CYS A 7 -41.26 -29.50 -45.77
CA CYS A 7 -40.59 -28.42 -45.06
C CYS A 7 -40.00 -27.49 -46.11
N ILE A 8 -40.65 -26.36 -46.33
CA ILE A 8 -40.08 -25.22 -47.04
C ILE A 8 -38.98 -24.68 -46.15
N ARG A 9 -37.78 -25.20 -46.33
CA ARG A 9 -36.58 -24.75 -45.67
C ARG A 9 -35.87 -23.80 -46.65
N ASP A 10 -36.41 -22.57 -46.76
CA ASP A 10 -35.71 -21.49 -47.46
C ASP A 10 -34.48 -21.12 -46.63
N SER A 11 -33.39 -21.83 -46.84
CA SER A 11 -32.09 -21.53 -46.26
C SER A 11 -31.24 -20.81 -47.30
N PHE A 12 -30.84 -19.57 -47.00
CA PHE A 12 -29.82 -18.86 -47.78
C PHE A 12 -28.45 -19.20 -47.18
N LYS A 13 -27.48 -19.57 -48.02
CA LYS A 13 -26.09 -19.78 -47.59
C LYS A 13 -25.37 -18.44 -47.58
N ILE A 14 -24.92 -18.04 -46.40
CA ILE A 14 -24.02 -16.90 -46.23
C ILE A 14 -22.71 -17.48 -45.68
N GLY A 15 -21.69 -17.62 -46.57
CA GLY A 15 -20.44 -18.32 -46.23
C GLY A 15 -20.71 -19.82 -45.97
N ASP A 16 -20.14 -20.39 -44.90
CA ASP A 16 -20.32 -21.77 -44.47
C ASP A 16 -21.59 -22.04 -43.63
N SER A 17 -22.37 -20.99 -43.33
CA SER A 17 -23.56 -21.10 -42.47
C SER A 17 -24.86 -21.11 -43.26
N GLU A 18 -25.75 -22.07 -42.96
CA GLU A 18 -27.12 -22.12 -43.51
C GLU A 18 -28.05 -21.26 -42.64
N VAL A 19 -28.40 -20.07 -43.11
CA VAL A 19 -29.32 -19.16 -42.43
C VAL A 19 -30.75 -19.43 -42.86
N SER A 20 -31.57 -19.94 -41.96
CA SER A 20 -33.02 -20.15 -42.17
C SER A 20 -33.78 -18.89 -41.74
N ILE A 21 -34.99 -18.68 -42.32
CA ILE A 21 -35.94 -17.63 -41.87
C ILE A 21 -36.19 -17.72 -40.37
N GLY A 22 -36.25 -18.95 -39.79
CA GLY A 22 -36.37 -19.16 -38.35
C GLY A 22 -35.19 -18.60 -37.55
N THR A 23 -33.98 -18.74 -38.07
CA THR A 23 -32.74 -18.20 -37.42
C THR A 23 -32.76 -16.67 -37.37
N ILE A 24 -33.27 -16.03 -38.45
CA ILE A 24 -33.42 -14.56 -38.50
C ILE A 24 -34.43 -14.08 -37.47
N VAL A 25 -35.57 -14.76 -37.34
CA VAL A 25 -36.57 -14.41 -36.32
C VAL A 25 -36.00 -14.57 -34.90
N VAL A 26 -35.30 -15.67 -34.65
CA VAL A 26 -34.62 -15.90 -33.33
C VAL A 26 -33.57 -14.83 -33.05
N PHE A 27 -32.80 -14.41 -34.04
CA PHE A 27 -31.82 -13.34 -33.91
C PHE A 27 -32.47 -12.03 -33.44
N PHE A 28 -33.48 -11.55 -34.14
CA PHE A 28 -34.17 -10.31 -33.81
C PHE A 28 -34.91 -10.40 -32.47
N ALA A 29 -35.52 -11.53 -32.14
CA ALA A 29 -36.19 -11.76 -30.87
C ALA A 29 -35.18 -11.77 -29.72
N SER A 30 -34.05 -12.45 -29.86
CA SER A 30 -32.98 -12.48 -28.86
C SER A 30 -32.33 -11.10 -28.65
N PHE A 31 -32.13 -10.36 -29.77
CA PHE A 31 -31.58 -9.01 -29.69
C PHE A 31 -32.54 -8.02 -29.03
N TYR A 32 -33.84 -8.11 -29.33
CA TYR A 32 -34.86 -7.33 -28.61
C TYR A 32 -34.89 -7.66 -27.12
N LEU A 33 -34.83 -8.95 -26.78
CA LEU A 33 -34.77 -9.40 -25.39
C LEU A 33 -33.53 -8.83 -24.68
N LEU A 34 -32.37 -8.85 -25.31
CA LEU A 34 -31.13 -8.27 -24.79
C LEU A 34 -31.28 -6.77 -24.49
N ILE A 35 -31.91 -6.00 -25.40
CA ILE A 35 -32.19 -4.58 -25.19
C ILE A 35 -33.08 -4.38 -23.95
N VAL A 36 -34.17 -5.15 -23.84
CA VAL A 36 -35.10 -5.06 -22.71
C VAL A 36 -34.40 -5.43 -21.39
N VAL A 37 -33.67 -6.54 -21.39
CA VAL A 37 -32.93 -6.99 -20.18
C VAL A 37 -31.88 -5.98 -19.77
N SER A 38 -31.05 -5.50 -20.71
CA SER A 38 -30.00 -4.53 -20.40
C SER A 38 -30.56 -3.20 -19.87
N LYS A 39 -31.71 -2.76 -20.39
CA LYS A 39 -32.42 -1.56 -19.89
C LYS A 39 -32.93 -1.79 -18.47
N ASN A 40 -33.55 -2.93 -18.19
CA ASN A 40 -34.07 -3.27 -16.86
C ASN A 40 -32.93 -3.42 -15.83
N VAL A 41 -31.83 -4.08 -16.19
CA VAL A 41 -30.65 -4.18 -15.33
C VAL A 41 -30.11 -2.80 -14.98
N ARG A 42 -30.00 -1.90 -15.97
CA ARG A 42 -29.59 -0.50 -15.73
C ARG A 42 -30.52 0.20 -14.74
N LEU A 43 -31.84 0.06 -14.90
CA LEU A 43 -32.82 0.68 -14.00
C LEU A 43 -32.75 0.09 -12.59
N ILE A 44 -32.60 -1.23 -12.45
CA ILE A 44 -32.43 -1.90 -11.15
C ILE A 44 -31.14 -1.40 -10.46
N LEU A 45 -30.04 -1.32 -11.20
CA LEU A 45 -28.78 -0.79 -10.69
C LEU A 45 -28.96 0.63 -10.16
N LEU A 46 -29.56 1.53 -10.94
CA LEU A 46 -29.74 2.92 -10.55
C LEU A 46 -30.69 3.08 -9.35
N ASN A 47 -31.85 2.36 -9.38
CA ASN A 47 -32.94 2.62 -8.44
C ASN A 47 -32.88 1.77 -7.16
N ARG A 48 -32.21 0.61 -7.18
CA ARG A 48 -32.14 -0.28 -6.01
C ARG A 48 -30.75 -0.37 -5.41
N ILE A 49 -29.72 -0.59 -6.22
CA ILE A 49 -28.37 -0.86 -5.73
C ILE A 49 -27.62 0.46 -5.48
N LEU A 50 -27.50 1.29 -6.50
CA LEU A 50 -26.75 2.53 -6.41
C LEU A 50 -27.51 3.68 -5.73
N ALA A 51 -28.84 3.58 -5.60
CA ALA A 51 -29.66 4.57 -4.90
C ALA A 51 -29.24 4.75 -3.44
N LYS A 52 -28.84 3.67 -2.78
CA LYS A 52 -28.41 3.66 -1.36
C LYS A 52 -26.94 4.08 -1.17
N SER A 53 -26.19 4.26 -2.24
CA SER A 53 -24.77 4.63 -2.15
C SER A 53 -24.61 6.15 -1.99
N LYS A 54 -23.55 6.57 -1.28
CA LYS A 54 -23.15 8.00 -1.16
C LYS A 54 -22.45 8.56 -2.41
N LEU A 55 -22.49 7.82 -3.53
CA LEU A 55 -21.84 8.21 -4.77
C LEU A 55 -22.57 9.37 -5.46
N LYS A 56 -21.82 10.27 -6.10
CA LYS A 56 -22.37 11.37 -6.91
C LYS A 56 -23.28 10.82 -8.02
N LYS A 57 -24.39 11.49 -8.31
CA LYS A 57 -25.37 11.08 -9.32
C LYS A 57 -24.74 10.79 -10.69
N SER A 58 -23.84 11.66 -11.14
CA SER A 58 -23.10 11.48 -12.40
C SER A 58 -22.33 10.16 -12.44
N PHE A 59 -21.62 9.80 -11.36
CA PHE A 59 -20.86 8.56 -11.28
C PHE A 59 -21.76 7.32 -11.30
N ARG A 60 -22.92 7.36 -10.60
CA ARG A 60 -23.91 6.28 -10.63
C ARG A 60 -24.46 6.05 -12.03
N GLU A 61 -24.78 7.11 -12.75
CA GLU A 61 -25.26 7.04 -14.14
C GLU A 61 -24.20 6.47 -15.08
N SER A 62 -22.95 6.92 -14.95
CA SER A 62 -21.83 6.39 -15.75
C SER A 62 -21.59 4.91 -15.50
N LEU A 63 -21.62 4.47 -14.24
CA LEU A 63 -21.43 3.07 -13.89
C LEU A 63 -22.57 2.18 -14.46
N ALA A 64 -23.82 2.61 -14.30
CA ALA A 64 -24.98 1.88 -14.82
C ALA A 64 -25.00 1.83 -16.36
N ASN A 65 -24.55 2.90 -17.03
CA ASN A 65 -24.39 2.92 -18.48
C ASN A 65 -23.23 2.01 -18.92
N GLY A 66 -22.11 2.00 -18.20
CA GLY A 66 -20.99 1.09 -18.46
C GLY A 66 -21.42 -0.37 -18.43
N VAL A 67 -22.14 -0.79 -17.37
CA VAL A 67 -22.70 -2.16 -17.28
C VAL A 67 -23.63 -2.47 -18.44
N ARG A 68 -24.52 -1.54 -18.83
CA ARG A 68 -25.40 -1.72 -19.97
C ARG A 68 -24.64 -1.91 -21.28
N ILE A 69 -23.62 -1.08 -21.53
CA ILE A 69 -22.81 -1.16 -22.76
C ILE A 69 -22.07 -2.51 -22.80
N THR A 70 -21.46 -2.93 -21.69
CA THR A 70 -20.77 -4.23 -21.60
C THR A 70 -21.72 -5.40 -21.85
N MET A 71 -22.93 -5.38 -21.25
CA MET A 71 -23.96 -6.39 -21.51
C MET A 71 -24.39 -6.42 -22.99
N MET A 72 -24.56 -5.24 -23.62
CA MET A 72 -24.92 -5.15 -25.01
C MET A 72 -23.81 -5.73 -25.93
N LEU A 73 -22.54 -5.39 -25.65
CA LEU A 73 -21.40 -5.93 -26.42
C LEU A 73 -21.31 -7.45 -26.32
N ILE A 74 -21.24 -7.97 -25.08
CA ILE A 74 -21.12 -9.42 -24.84
C ILE A 74 -22.34 -10.16 -25.35
N GLY A 75 -23.55 -9.67 -25.07
CA GLY A 75 -24.80 -10.28 -25.51
C GLY A 75 -24.93 -10.30 -26.99
N THR A 76 -24.52 -9.27 -27.74
CA THR A 76 -24.51 -9.23 -29.20
C THR A 76 -23.58 -10.29 -29.78
N ILE A 77 -22.36 -10.45 -29.22
CA ILE A 77 -21.41 -11.48 -29.64
C ILE A 77 -22.02 -12.88 -29.46
N ILE A 78 -22.63 -13.14 -28.28
CA ILE A 78 -23.27 -14.43 -28.01
C ILE A 78 -24.43 -14.72 -28.99
N ILE A 79 -25.25 -13.71 -29.26
CA ILE A 79 -26.40 -13.88 -30.21
C ILE A 79 -25.91 -14.15 -31.63
N ILE A 80 -24.90 -13.44 -32.12
CA ILE A 80 -24.30 -13.66 -33.46
C ILE A 80 -23.71 -15.07 -33.54
N GLN A 81 -23.02 -15.54 -32.50
CA GLN A 81 -22.46 -16.89 -32.48
C GLN A 81 -23.54 -17.98 -32.42
N ALA A 82 -24.64 -17.73 -31.69
CA ALA A 82 -25.78 -18.63 -31.57
C ALA A 82 -26.53 -18.79 -32.90
N VAL A 83 -26.48 -17.81 -33.81
CA VAL A 83 -27.02 -17.84 -35.16
C VAL A 83 -26.15 -18.63 -36.15
N GLY A 84 -24.94 -19.06 -35.71
CA GLY A 84 -24.03 -19.89 -36.52
C GLY A 84 -22.99 -19.07 -37.31
N ILE A 85 -22.85 -17.77 -37.05
CA ILE A 85 -21.81 -16.95 -37.66
C ILE A 85 -20.49 -17.22 -36.92
N ASP A 86 -19.47 -17.65 -37.65
CA ASP A 86 -18.14 -17.87 -37.08
C ASP A 86 -17.45 -16.54 -36.72
N LEU A 87 -17.21 -16.38 -35.44
CA LEU A 87 -16.52 -15.22 -34.87
C LEU A 87 -15.09 -15.55 -34.40
N SER A 88 -14.49 -16.64 -34.90
CA SER A 88 -13.17 -17.10 -34.44
C SER A 88 -12.10 -16.02 -34.56
N ALA A 89 -12.04 -15.31 -35.68
CA ALA A 89 -11.11 -14.20 -35.90
C ALA A 89 -11.38 -13.04 -34.95
N LEU A 90 -12.64 -12.70 -34.70
CA LEU A 90 -13.03 -11.65 -33.79
C LEU A 90 -12.72 -12.05 -32.33
N SER A 91 -12.92 -13.32 -31.98
CA SER A 91 -12.58 -13.86 -30.66
C SER A 91 -11.09 -13.79 -30.38
N LEU A 92 -10.24 -14.07 -31.36
CA LEU A 92 -8.80 -13.93 -31.28
C LEU A 92 -8.40 -12.46 -31.00
N LEU A 93 -8.96 -11.53 -31.78
CA LEU A 93 -8.72 -10.09 -31.58
C LEU A 93 -9.23 -9.60 -30.21
N ALA A 94 -10.43 -10.03 -29.80
CA ALA A 94 -11.01 -9.70 -28.52
C ALA A 94 -10.16 -10.24 -27.35
N GLY A 95 -9.60 -11.44 -27.50
CA GLY A 95 -8.65 -12.03 -26.55
C GLY A 95 -7.39 -11.18 -26.39
N ALA A 96 -6.77 -10.80 -27.53
CA ALA A 96 -5.58 -9.93 -27.50
C ALA A 96 -5.86 -8.56 -26.87
N LEU A 97 -7.00 -7.94 -27.20
CA LEU A 97 -7.45 -6.69 -26.57
C LEU A 97 -7.73 -6.88 -25.09
N GLY A 98 -8.35 -8.01 -24.70
CA GLY A 98 -8.63 -8.34 -23.30
C GLY A 98 -7.36 -8.43 -22.45
N VAL A 99 -6.31 -9.06 -22.98
CA VAL A 99 -4.99 -9.11 -22.33
C VAL A 99 -4.41 -7.71 -22.17
N GLY A 100 -4.45 -6.88 -23.23
CA GLY A 100 -3.96 -5.48 -23.14
C GLY A 100 -4.71 -4.64 -22.11
N ILE A 101 -6.04 -4.76 -22.07
CA ILE A 101 -6.87 -4.10 -21.06
C ILE A 101 -6.55 -4.63 -19.65
N GLY A 102 -6.37 -5.96 -19.52
CA GLY A 102 -5.98 -6.60 -18.27
C GLY A 102 -4.68 -6.03 -17.69
N PHE A 103 -3.64 -5.87 -18.49
CA PHE A 103 -2.40 -5.22 -18.07
C PHE A 103 -2.60 -3.75 -17.69
N GLY A 104 -3.49 -3.03 -18.42
CA GLY A 104 -3.84 -1.65 -18.06
C GLY A 104 -4.54 -1.51 -16.70
N PHE A 105 -5.33 -2.52 -16.30
CA PHE A 105 -6.05 -2.55 -15.03
C PHE A 105 -5.27 -3.20 -13.88
N GLN A 106 -4.15 -3.85 -14.13
CA GLN A 106 -3.38 -4.62 -13.15
C GLN A 106 -3.12 -3.81 -11.88
N LYS A 107 -2.53 -2.62 -11.98
CA LYS A 107 -2.22 -1.77 -10.81
C LYS A 107 -3.46 -1.38 -10.00
N VAL A 108 -4.60 -1.18 -10.66
CA VAL A 108 -5.86 -0.86 -9.96
C VAL A 108 -6.32 -2.06 -9.15
N THR A 109 -6.30 -3.24 -9.76
CA THR A 109 -6.69 -4.51 -9.12
C THR A 109 -5.77 -4.85 -7.96
N ASP A 110 -4.46 -4.73 -8.14
CA ASP A 110 -3.46 -4.97 -7.08
C ASP A 110 -3.72 -4.09 -5.86
N ASN A 111 -3.99 -2.81 -6.07
CA ASN A 111 -4.29 -1.89 -4.97
C ASN A 111 -5.61 -2.19 -4.27
N LEU A 112 -6.63 -2.63 -5.01
CA LEU A 112 -7.91 -3.02 -4.43
C LEU A 112 -7.78 -4.29 -3.59
N ILE A 113 -7.10 -5.32 -4.11
CA ILE A 113 -6.85 -6.58 -3.40
C ILE A 113 -6.01 -6.29 -2.15
N SER A 114 -4.92 -5.53 -2.29
CA SER A 114 -4.08 -5.13 -1.15
C SER A 114 -4.87 -4.36 -0.09
N GLY A 115 -5.77 -3.45 -0.51
CA GLY A 115 -6.64 -2.75 0.42
C GLY A 115 -7.57 -3.67 1.21
N LEU A 116 -8.13 -4.69 0.55
CA LEU A 116 -8.94 -5.71 1.21
C LEU A 116 -8.09 -6.58 2.16
N THR A 117 -6.87 -6.95 1.75
CA THR A 117 -5.92 -7.70 2.60
C THR A 117 -5.59 -6.90 3.86
N ILE A 118 -5.28 -5.61 3.73
CA ILE A 118 -5.01 -4.73 4.88
C ILE A 118 -6.21 -4.68 5.84
N LEU A 119 -7.43 -4.60 5.31
CA LEU A 119 -8.65 -4.54 6.13
C LEU A 119 -8.98 -5.86 6.83
N VAL A 120 -8.57 -7.01 6.27
CA VAL A 120 -8.85 -8.35 6.82
C VAL A 120 -7.76 -8.81 7.78
N GLU A 121 -6.49 -8.64 7.40
CA GLU A 121 -5.34 -9.12 8.16
C GLU A 121 -4.82 -8.07 9.16
N GLU A 122 -5.16 -6.80 8.96
CA GLU A 122 -4.78 -5.66 9.79
C GLU A 122 -3.26 -5.58 10.10
N PRO A 123 -2.35 -5.79 9.13
CA PRO A 123 -0.92 -5.65 9.37
C PRO A 123 -0.53 -4.22 9.74
N ILE A 124 -1.35 -3.25 9.34
CA ILE A 124 -1.29 -1.83 9.69
C ILE A 124 -2.69 -1.33 10.03
N LYS A 125 -2.78 -0.36 10.96
CA LYS A 125 -4.04 0.24 11.43
C LYS A 125 -3.96 1.75 11.40
N VAL A 126 -5.13 2.41 11.39
CA VAL A 126 -5.19 3.87 11.59
C VAL A 126 -4.66 4.20 12.99
N GLY A 127 -3.71 5.13 13.05
CA GLY A 127 -2.98 5.51 14.25
C GLY A 127 -1.66 4.78 14.46
N ASP A 128 -1.29 3.84 13.58
CA ASP A 128 0.04 3.23 13.59
C ASP A 128 1.08 4.19 13.01
N ARG A 129 2.26 4.15 13.63
CA ARG A 129 3.48 4.75 13.12
C ARG A 129 4.19 3.76 12.21
N VAL A 130 4.34 4.12 10.94
CA VAL A 130 4.94 3.24 9.94
C VAL A 130 6.03 3.93 9.13
N GLU A 131 6.92 3.09 8.58
CA GLU A 131 7.91 3.48 7.59
C GLU A 131 7.79 2.53 6.40
N VAL A 132 7.54 3.08 5.23
CA VAL A 132 7.40 2.34 3.97
C VAL A 132 8.18 3.06 2.89
N GLY A 133 9.22 2.41 2.34
CA GLY A 133 10.21 3.06 1.48
C GLY A 133 10.85 4.24 2.21
N ASP A 134 10.83 5.43 1.60
CA ASP A 134 11.37 6.66 2.18
C ASP A 134 10.33 7.48 2.98
N VAL A 135 9.12 6.93 3.16
CA VAL A 135 8.03 7.63 3.84
C VAL A 135 7.88 7.13 5.26
N SER A 136 8.03 8.03 6.23
CA SER A 136 7.79 7.76 7.66
C SER A 136 6.72 8.70 8.21
N GLY A 137 5.73 8.14 8.92
CA GLY A 137 4.65 8.95 9.50
C GLY A 137 3.55 8.10 10.14
N ASP A 138 2.48 8.78 10.54
CA ASP A 138 1.33 8.16 11.19
C ASP A 138 0.22 7.91 10.17
N ILE A 139 -0.37 6.72 10.20
CA ILE A 139 -1.51 6.38 9.35
C ILE A 139 -2.75 7.10 9.85
N VAL A 140 -3.30 7.98 9.03
CA VAL A 140 -4.53 8.74 9.37
C VAL A 140 -5.77 8.18 8.70
N ASN A 141 -5.62 7.51 7.54
CA ASN A 141 -6.75 6.91 6.82
C ASN A 141 -6.31 5.78 5.92
N ILE A 142 -7.09 4.70 5.90
CA ILE A 142 -6.93 3.56 4.99
C ILE A 142 -8.17 3.55 4.09
N SER A 143 -7.97 3.81 2.80
CA SER A 143 -9.01 3.78 1.77
C SER A 143 -8.89 2.50 0.94
N LEU A 144 -9.85 2.27 0.05
CA LEU A 144 -9.92 1.04 -0.75
C LEU A 144 -8.67 0.77 -1.62
N ARG A 145 -8.01 1.81 -2.15
CA ARG A 145 -6.84 1.70 -3.03
C ARG A 145 -5.56 2.35 -2.51
N SER A 146 -5.65 3.12 -1.43
CA SER A 146 -4.51 3.90 -0.92
C SER A 146 -4.67 4.19 0.56
N THR A 147 -3.55 4.30 1.24
CA THR A 147 -3.43 4.69 2.65
C THR A 147 -2.80 6.08 2.73
N THR A 148 -3.30 6.92 3.61
CA THR A 148 -2.76 8.27 3.84
C THR A 148 -1.91 8.26 5.09
N ILE A 149 -0.66 8.69 4.95
CA ILE A 149 0.33 8.87 6.02
C ILE A 149 0.56 10.36 6.21
N VAL A 150 0.62 10.81 7.45
CA VAL A 150 1.03 12.18 7.81
C VAL A 150 2.40 12.13 8.46
N THR A 151 3.36 12.84 7.87
CA THR A 151 4.72 12.94 8.38
C THR A 151 4.81 13.89 9.59
N ASN A 152 5.97 13.93 10.27
CA ASN A 152 6.24 14.86 11.36
C ASN A 152 6.16 16.33 10.94
N ASP A 153 6.38 16.61 9.64
CA ASP A 153 6.28 17.96 9.07
C ASP A 153 4.84 18.32 8.66
N ASN A 154 3.86 17.50 9.09
CA ASN A 154 2.43 17.66 8.77
C ASN A 154 2.13 17.59 7.26
N ILE A 155 2.93 16.81 6.51
CA ILE A 155 2.73 16.56 5.09
C ILE A 155 1.94 15.27 4.93
N SER A 156 0.80 15.33 4.21
CA SER A 156 0.00 14.15 3.89
C SER A 156 0.54 13.47 2.64
N ILE A 157 0.98 12.24 2.78
CA ILE A 157 1.47 11.40 1.68
C ILE A 157 0.46 10.30 1.43
N ILE A 158 0.06 10.13 0.16
CA ILE A 158 -0.88 9.09 -0.27
C ILE A 158 -0.07 7.95 -0.87
N VAL A 159 -0.03 6.82 -0.17
CA VAL A 159 0.71 5.62 -0.57
C VAL A 159 -0.26 4.58 -1.13
N PRO A 160 -0.02 3.99 -2.31
CA PRO A 160 -0.82 2.89 -2.82
C PRO A 160 -0.83 1.69 -1.85
N ASN A 161 -1.98 1.03 -1.69
CA ASN A 161 -2.08 -0.11 -0.75
C ASN A 161 -1.17 -1.28 -1.13
N SER A 162 -0.86 -1.44 -2.42
CA SER A 162 0.07 -2.47 -2.90
C SER A 162 1.47 -2.34 -2.30
N GLU A 163 1.93 -1.13 -1.97
CA GLU A 163 3.23 -0.92 -1.33
C GLU A 163 3.30 -1.55 0.06
N PHE A 164 2.21 -1.51 0.82
CA PHE A 164 2.15 -2.11 2.16
C PHE A 164 2.09 -3.63 2.17
N VAL A 165 1.69 -4.26 1.06
CA VAL A 165 1.58 -5.72 0.94
C VAL A 165 2.79 -6.33 0.23
N SER A 166 3.35 -5.61 -0.77
CA SER A 166 4.44 -6.13 -1.60
C SER A 166 5.83 -5.71 -1.12
N SER A 167 5.94 -4.68 -0.28
CA SER A 167 7.21 -4.15 0.22
C SER A 167 7.40 -4.43 1.70
N GLN A 168 8.64 -4.29 2.18
CA GLN A 168 8.90 -4.34 3.62
C GLN A 168 8.35 -3.07 4.29
N VAL A 169 7.53 -3.26 5.31
CA VAL A 169 6.96 -2.19 6.13
C VAL A 169 7.48 -2.32 7.55
N ILE A 170 8.02 -1.23 8.10
CA ILE A 170 8.39 -1.16 9.50
C ILE A 170 7.23 -0.51 10.24
N ASN A 171 6.58 -1.28 11.13
CA ASN A 171 5.50 -0.78 11.98
C ASN A 171 6.03 -0.63 13.43
N TRP A 172 6.15 0.62 13.87
CA TRP A 172 6.71 0.96 15.18
C TRP A 172 5.73 0.79 16.34
N SER A 173 4.45 0.52 16.06
CA SER A 173 3.37 0.47 17.04
C SER A 173 2.52 -0.79 17.00
N HIS A 174 2.81 -1.75 16.11
CA HIS A 174 1.95 -2.90 15.85
C HIS A 174 1.63 -3.76 17.09
N ASN A 175 2.64 -4.17 17.85
CA ASN A 175 2.46 -5.03 19.03
C ASN A 175 2.42 -4.22 20.34
N ASN A 176 3.36 -3.31 20.50
CA ASN A 176 3.44 -2.38 21.59
C ASN A 176 4.19 -1.13 21.12
N ARG A 177 4.01 -0.03 21.82
CA ARG A 177 4.68 1.24 21.47
C ARG A 177 6.06 1.37 22.09
N ILE A 178 6.61 0.31 22.69
CA ILE A 178 7.93 0.36 23.33
C ILE A 178 9.00 0.11 22.27
N VAL A 179 9.75 1.13 21.93
CA VAL A 179 10.84 1.06 20.95
C VAL A 179 12.17 1.40 21.59
N ARG A 180 13.25 0.86 21.02
CA ARG A 180 14.61 1.13 21.49
C ARG A 180 15.31 2.14 20.58
N PHE A 181 15.69 3.29 21.14
CA PHE A 181 16.58 4.21 20.48
C PHE A 181 18.04 3.93 20.85
N ARG A 182 18.91 4.16 19.89
CA ARG A 182 20.35 3.97 20.02
C ARG A 182 21.01 5.33 19.80
N LEU A 183 21.71 5.82 20.80
CA LEU A 183 22.39 7.11 20.79
C LEU A 183 23.90 6.86 20.80
N PRO A 184 24.61 7.13 19.69
CA PRO A 184 26.06 7.08 19.68
C PRO A 184 26.65 8.23 20.47
N VAL A 185 27.68 7.96 21.26
CA VAL A 185 28.38 8.94 22.08
C VAL A 185 29.86 8.65 22.03
N GLY A 186 30.66 9.64 21.65
CA GLY A 186 32.14 9.55 21.61
C GLY A 186 32.77 10.34 22.72
N VAL A 187 33.77 9.79 23.42
CA VAL A 187 34.57 10.46 24.45
C VAL A 187 36.05 10.33 24.15
N SER A 188 36.89 11.17 24.81
CA SER A 188 38.35 11.12 24.63
C SER A 188 38.92 9.76 25.06
N TYR A 189 40.00 9.34 24.43
CA TYR A 189 40.78 8.15 24.81
C TYR A 189 41.38 8.24 26.23
N ASN A 190 41.43 9.43 26.80
CA ASN A 190 41.94 9.64 28.16
C ASN A 190 40.90 9.36 29.24
N GLU A 191 39.64 9.12 28.87
CA GLU A 191 38.54 8.90 29.80
C GLU A 191 38.47 7.44 30.26
N ASP A 192 38.01 7.22 31.48
CA ASP A 192 37.72 5.89 32.00
C ASP A 192 36.37 5.37 31.43
N PRO A 193 36.37 4.27 30.65
CA PRO A 193 35.15 3.71 30.08
C PRO A 193 34.07 3.35 31.11
N GLU A 194 34.43 2.88 32.31
CA GLU A 194 33.45 2.51 33.33
C GLU A 194 32.77 3.75 33.94
N VAL A 195 33.52 4.84 34.09
CA VAL A 195 32.96 6.14 34.53
C VAL A 195 31.99 6.68 33.50
N VAL A 196 32.36 6.66 32.20
CA VAL A 196 31.47 7.11 31.10
C VAL A 196 30.20 6.27 31.05
N LYS A 197 30.32 4.96 31.13
CA LYS A 197 29.18 4.05 31.17
C LYS A 197 28.22 4.35 32.33
N LYS A 198 28.74 4.61 33.53
CA LYS A 198 27.96 4.96 34.71
C LYS A 198 27.18 6.26 34.48
N LEU A 199 27.85 7.30 33.99
CA LEU A 199 27.22 8.61 33.73
C LEU A 199 26.14 8.53 32.68
N LEU A 200 26.34 7.77 31.61
CA LEU A 200 25.33 7.54 30.56
C LEU A 200 24.08 6.80 31.09
N LEU A 201 24.28 5.82 32.00
CA LEU A 201 23.17 5.13 32.65
C LEU A 201 22.40 6.07 33.58
N GLU A 202 23.09 6.91 34.36
CA GLU A 202 22.48 7.91 35.23
C GLU A 202 21.61 8.87 34.42
N VAL A 203 22.10 9.39 33.28
CA VAL A 203 21.31 10.26 32.39
C VAL A 203 20.04 9.56 31.90
N ALA A 204 20.14 8.30 31.52
CA ALA A 204 18.98 7.53 31.08
C ALA A 204 17.99 7.30 32.23
N ASP A 205 18.48 7.04 33.44
CA ASP A 205 17.64 6.81 34.63
C ASP A 205 16.95 8.06 35.14
N GLU A 206 17.56 9.22 34.99
CA GLU A 206 17.02 10.52 35.38
C GLU A 206 15.90 11.01 34.46
N ASN A 207 15.85 10.53 33.20
CA ASN A 207 14.85 10.98 32.22
C ASN A 207 13.50 10.24 32.39
N PRO A 208 12.40 10.97 32.63
CA PRO A 208 11.08 10.37 32.87
C PRO A 208 10.49 9.67 31.63
N ASN A 209 10.95 9.99 30.41
CA ASN A 209 10.49 9.40 29.15
C ASN A 209 11.23 8.13 28.78
N VAL A 210 12.26 7.75 29.55
CA VAL A 210 12.99 6.49 29.40
C VAL A 210 12.35 5.43 30.28
N GLN A 211 12.02 4.28 29.68
CA GLN A 211 11.45 3.15 30.41
C GLN A 211 12.45 2.55 31.40
N LYS A 212 11.94 2.19 32.56
CA LYS A 212 12.73 1.47 33.60
C LYS A 212 12.83 -0.03 33.29
N GLU A 213 11.85 -0.57 32.59
CA GLU A 213 11.83 -1.94 32.07
C GLU A 213 11.35 -1.91 30.60
N PRO A 214 12.16 -2.45 29.67
CA PRO A 214 13.52 -2.96 29.82
C PRO A 214 14.55 -1.88 30.20
N LYS A 215 15.52 -2.24 31.05
CA LYS A 215 16.54 -1.31 31.54
C LYS A 215 17.39 -0.71 30.40
N PRO A 216 17.78 0.55 30.49
CA PRO A 216 18.78 1.15 29.61
C PRO A 216 20.11 0.36 29.67
N LYS A 217 20.80 0.31 28.53
CA LYS A 217 22.09 -0.38 28.39
C LYS A 217 23.08 0.48 27.65
N VAL A 218 24.33 0.49 28.15
CA VAL A 218 25.44 1.12 27.44
C VAL A 218 26.36 0.03 26.89
N PHE A 219 26.71 0.19 25.63
CA PHE A 219 27.67 -0.67 24.93
C PHE A 219 28.91 0.17 24.60
N PHE A 220 30.08 -0.39 24.82
CA PHE A 220 31.32 0.09 24.25
C PHE A 220 31.41 -0.52 22.86
N ASP A 221 31.22 0.29 21.82
CA ASP A 221 31.03 -0.21 20.48
C ASP A 221 32.34 -0.39 19.71
N ASN A 222 33.22 0.61 19.80
CA ASN A 222 34.43 0.64 19.00
C ASN A 222 35.48 1.58 19.57
N PHE A 223 36.74 1.37 19.16
CA PHE A 223 37.83 2.33 19.25
C PHE A 223 37.82 3.14 17.95
N GLY A 224 37.21 4.34 17.98
CA GLY A 224 37.13 5.21 16.81
C GLY A 224 38.43 5.95 16.50
N ASP A 225 38.49 6.64 15.38
CA ASP A 225 39.71 7.34 14.92
C ASP A 225 40.20 8.40 15.92
N SER A 226 39.30 9.00 16.70
CA SER A 226 39.63 10.04 17.68
C SER A 226 38.86 9.92 18.98
N SER A 227 38.05 8.87 19.14
CA SER A 227 37.14 8.69 20.29
C SER A 227 37.00 7.23 20.70
N LEU A 228 36.71 7.03 21.99
CA LEU A 228 36.09 5.79 22.47
C LEU A 228 34.60 5.89 22.19
N ASP A 229 34.09 4.98 21.37
CA ASP A 229 32.72 5.05 20.89
C ASP A 229 31.78 4.18 21.75
N PHE A 230 30.80 4.82 22.34
CA PHE A 230 29.76 4.20 23.13
C PHE A 230 28.41 4.30 22.44
N ARG A 231 27.51 3.42 22.77
CA ARG A 231 26.12 3.45 22.35
C ARG A 231 25.18 3.27 23.54
N LEU A 232 24.44 4.34 23.86
CA LEU A 232 23.39 4.28 24.86
C LEU A 232 22.10 3.79 24.20
N GLY A 233 21.60 2.64 24.65
CA GLY A 233 20.33 2.06 24.24
C GLY A 233 19.27 2.34 25.29
N ILE A 234 18.28 3.16 24.95
CA ILE A 234 17.13 3.50 25.78
C ILE A 234 15.83 2.99 25.20
N TRP A 235 14.88 2.67 26.04
CA TRP A 235 13.55 2.26 25.65
C TRP A 235 12.54 3.35 25.99
N THR A 236 11.58 3.59 25.09
CA THR A 236 10.53 4.57 25.30
C THR A 236 9.22 4.13 24.65
N SER A 237 8.10 4.57 25.20
CA SER A 237 6.76 4.44 24.62
C SER A 237 6.13 5.79 24.28
N SER A 238 6.76 6.90 24.75
CA SER A 238 6.15 8.24 24.73
C SER A 238 6.51 9.04 23.47
N TYR A 239 7.64 8.75 22.81
CA TYR A 239 8.16 9.54 21.69
C TYR A 239 8.40 8.68 20.43
N THR A 240 7.57 7.68 20.21
CA THR A 240 7.63 6.85 18.99
C THR A 240 7.30 7.64 17.74
N ASP A 241 6.43 8.66 17.88
CA ASP A 241 6.03 9.60 16.84
C ASP A 241 7.06 10.72 16.60
N LYS A 242 7.83 11.09 17.62
CA LYS A 242 8.82 12.19 17.58
C LYS A 242 10.17 11.78 18.18
N PRO A 243 10.85 10.79 17.59
CA PRO A 243 12.09 10.25 18.15
C PRO A 243 13.20 11.27 18.32
N GLU A 244 13.23 12.30 17.48
CA GLU A 244 14.26 13.35 17.49
C GLU A 244 14.20 14.22 18.73
N PHE A 245 12.99 14.47 19.26
CA PHE A 245 12.83 15.24 20.49
C PHE A 245 13.50 14.53 21.67
N LEU A 246 13.20 13.25 21.87
CA LEU A 246 13.82 12.49 22.97
C LEU A 246 15.32 12.35 22.79
N LYS A 247 15.79 12.07 21.56
CA LYS A 247 17.23 12.01 21.27
C LYS A 247 17.93 13.33 21.63
N SER A 248 17.35 14.46 21.21
CA SER A 248 17.88 15.80 21.53
C SER A 248 17.92 16.06 23.02
N GLU A 249 16.83 15.77 23.74
CA GLU A 249 16.75 15.91 25.19
C GLU A 249 17.85 15.12 25.92
N ILE A 250 18.03 13.86 25.54
CA ILE A 250 19.08 13.00 26.11
C ILE A 250 20.48 13.53 25.79
N TYR A 251 20.74 14.00 24.55
CA TYR A 251 22.04 14.56 24.19
C TYR A 251 22.37 15.82 25.01
N PHE A 252 21.39 16.70 25.25
CA PHE A 252 21.59 17.85 26.13
C PHE A 252 21.92 17.41 27.56
N ALA A 253 21.22 16.40 28.08
CA ALA A 253 21.49 15.85 29.39
C ALA A 253 22.88 15.20 29.48
N ILE A 254 23.29 14.42 28.49
CA ILE A 254 24.63 13.83 28.38
C ILE A 254 25.68 14.93 28.39
N PHE A 255 25.53 15.96 27.56
CA PHE A 255 26.50 17.05 27.46
C PHE A 255 26.66 17.78 28.79
N LYS A 256 25.54 18.08 29.48
CA LYS A 256 25.55 18.70 30.80
C LYS A 256 26.28 17.82 31.82
N LYS A 257 25.94 16.53 31.92
CA LYS A 257 26.52 15.56 32.86
C LYS A 257 28.02 15.39 32.62
N PHE A 258 28.45 15.33 31.35
CA PHE A 258 29.85 15.22 30.97
C PHE A 258 30.66 16.46 31.43
N ARG A 259 30.11 17.67 31.21
CA ARG A 259 30.76 18.90 31.71
C ARG A 259 30.91 18.95 33.25
N GLU A 260 29.87 18.52 33.96
CA GLU A 260 29.89 18.47 35.45
C GLU A 260 30.93 17.50 35.99
N ASN A 261 31.24 16.43 35.23
CA ASN A 261 32.19 15.39 35.61
C ASN A 261 33.54 15.49 34.89
N ASN A 262 33.80 16.59 34.17
CA ASN A 262 35.03 16.86 33.41
C ASN A 262 35.35 15.81 32.36
N ILE A 263 34.33 15.13 31.78
CA ILE A 263 34.50 14.20 30.69
C ILE A 263 34.68 14.99 29.39
N GLN A 264 35.77 14.68 28.66
CA GLN A 264 36.13 15.37 27.43
C GLN A 264 35.51 14.71 26.22
N ILE A 265 34.78 15.50 25.41
CA ILE A 265 34.37 15.13 24.05
C ILE A 265 35.51 15.57 23.12
N PRO A 266 36.14 14.63 22.39
CA PRO A 266 37.35 14.95 21.65
C PRO A 266 37.05 15.72 20.37
N TYR A 267 37.94 16.62 20.00
CA TYR A 267 38.05 17.10 18.63
C TYR A 267 38.78 16.05 17.76
N PRO A 268 38.70 16.12 16.44
CA PRO A 268 39.51 15.25 15.58
C PRO A 268 40.98 15.36 15.92
N GLN A 269 41.65 14.24 16.26
CA GLN A 269 43.05 14.16 16.65
C GLN A 269 43.89 13.78 15.45
N ARG A 270 45.11 14.41 15.38
CA ARG A 270 46.11 14.08 14.33
C ARG A 270 47.50 14.13 14.95
N ASP A 271 48.26 13.06 14.80
CA ASP A 271 49.67 13.02 15.12
C ASP A 271 50.46 13.65 14.00
N VAL A 272 51.22 14.72 14.26
CA VAL A 272 52.01 15.41 13.28
C VAL A 272 53.52 15.18 13.58
N HIS A 273 54.20 14.42 12.76
CA HIS A 273 55.64 14.21 12.81
C HIS A 273 56.37 15.25 11.98
N ILE A 274 56.94 16.28 12.61
CA ILE A 274 57.73 17.29 11.91
C ILE A 274 59.18 16.75 11.78
N LYS A 275 59.62 16.46 10.53
CA LYS A 275 61.01 16.12 10.22
C LYS A 275 61.74 17.42 9.93
N SER A 276 62.65 17.87 10.85
CA SER A 276 63.64 18.91 10.53
C SER A 276 64.65 18.34 9.53
N LYS A 277 64.96 19.10 8.47
CA LYS A 277 66.05 18.79 7.56
C LYS A 277 67.40 19.04 8.21
#